data_4a89a21838457ab90b216909f8329403
#
_entry.id   4a89a21838457ab90b216909f8329403
#
_cell.length_a   1.000
_cell.length_b   1.000
_cell.length_c   1.000
_cell.angle_alpha   90.00
_cell.angle_beta   90.00
_cell.angle_gamma   90.00
#
_symmetry.space_group_name_H-M   'P 1'
#
loop_
_entity.id
_entity.type
_entity.pdbx_description
1 polymer ?
#
loop_
_entity_poly.entity_id
_entity_poly.type
_entity_poly.pdbx_seq_one_letter_code
_entity_poly.pdbx_strand_id
1 'polypeptide(L)'
;AFKDLYQAYGNDIVHKVIEHHENNGGMSRFDKFRYYHQDFLGIVIDDSEVKSLSLKFSRLVVDKVVSSNEIKGAINFLEYCRKNKIICAVNSATPEDELKKIIQLRKLEKYFQFTYGSPSSKVENIEKILNKTRLDRSGAVFFGDAENDFYAAKLSGIDFIGINYLGKNKEKLDAHDNFSELMSHYQF
;
A
#
# COMPACT_ATOMS: atom_id res chain seq x y z
N ALA A 1 9.68 -13.34 -1.29
CA ALA A 1 9.47 -13.08 -2.73
C ALA A 1 10.67 -12.37 -3.37
N PHE A 2 11.03 -11.16 -2.91
CA PHE A 2 12.23 -10.47 -3.46
C PHE A 2 13.49 -11.31 -3.26
N LYS A 3 13.71 -11.89 -2.07
CA LYS A 3 14.81 -12.81 -1.82
C LYS A 3 14.84 -13.94 -2.87
N ASP A 4 13.71 -14.57 -3.12
CA ASP A 4 13.63 -15.72 -4.05
C ASP A 4 13.92 -15.32 -5.51
N LEU A 5 13.44 -14.12 -5.91
CA LEU A 5 13.67 -13.61 -7.27
C LEU A 5 15.13 -13.20 -7.53
N TYR A 6 15.82 -12.71 -6.50
CA TYR A 6 17.19 -12.20 -6.65
C TYR A 6 18.26 -13.18 -6.16
N GLN A 7 17.89 -14.37 -5.68
CA GLN A 7 18.82 -15.38 -5.15
C GLN A 7 19.90 -15.78 -6.16
N ALA A 8 19.55 -15.83 -7.45
CA ALA A 8 20.50 -16.19 -8.53
C ALA A 8 21.62 -15.16 -8.76
N TYR A 9 21.45 -13.93 -8.26
CA TYR A 9 22.44 -12.85 -8.40
C TYR A 9 23.43 -12.78 -7.22
N GLY A 10 23.33 -13.73 -6.25
CA GLY A 10 24.23 -13.80 -5.10
C GLY A 10 23.73 -13.07 -3.86
N ASN A 11 24.32 -13.43 -2.71
CA ASN A 11 23.86 -12.97 -1.40
C ASN A 11 23.99 -11.45 -1.21
N ASP A 12 25.02 -10.81 -1.77
CA ASP A 12 25.23 -9.37 -1.63
C ASP A 12 24.12 -8.57 -2.31
N ILE A 13 23.66 -9.01 -3.47
CA ILE A 13 22.51 -8.41 -4.16
C ILE A 13 21.24 -8.64 -3.37
N VAL A 14 21.03 -9.84 -2.86
CA VAL A 14 19.87 -10.16 -2.02
C VAL A 14 19.81 -9.24 -0.79
N HIS A 15 20.93 -9.01 -0.10
CA HIS A 15 20.99 -8.10 1.05
C HIS A 15 20.60 -6.69 0.68
N LYS A 16 21.17 -6.12 -0.39
CA LYS A 16 20.83 -4.77 -0.88
C LYS A 16 19.33 -4.66 -1.24
N VAL A 17 18.79 -5.67 -1.91
CA VAL A 17 17.38 -5.72 -2.31
C VAL A 17 16.46 -5.75 -1.10
N ILE A 18 16.77 -6.54 -0.07
CA ILE A 18 15.96 -6.64 1.15
C ILE A 18 16.02 -5.34 1.94
N GLU A 19 17.22 -4.81 2.20
CA GLU A 19 17.43 -3.53 2.89
C GLU A 19 16.67 -2.39 2.21
N HIS A 20 16.81 -2.27 0.88
CA HIS A 20 16.06 -1.25 0.15
C HIS A 20 14.56 -1.48 0.23
N HIS A 21 14.10 -2.73 0.16
CA HIS A 21 12.68 -3.06 0.24
C HIS A 21 12.07 -2.65 1.59
N GLU A 22 12.76 -2.91 2.69
CA GLU A 22 12.32 -2.59 4.05
C GLU A 22 12.26 -1.06 4.26
N ASN A 23 13.25 -0.33 3.75
CA ASN A 23 13.32 1.12 3.85
C ASN A 23 12.35 1.86 2.89
N ASN A 24 11.77 1.16 1.90
CA ASN A 24 10.89 1.74 0.87
C ASN A 24 9.58 0.95 0.74
N GLY A 25 8.88 0.73 1.86
CA GLY A 25 7.64 -0.06 1.92
C GLY A 25 6.56 0.38 0.93
N GLY A 26 6.36 1.69 0.77
CA GLY A 26 5.34 2.26 -0.11
C GLY A 26 5.69 2.39 -1.61
N MET A 27 6.92 2.04 -2.03
CA MET A 27 7.33 2.08 -3.43
C MET A 27 6.71 0.93 -4.23
N SER A 28 6.24 1.21 -5.47
CA SER A 28 5.68 0.16 -6.32
C SER A 28 6.70 -0.91 -6.65
N ARG A 29 6.25 -2.16 -6.85
CA ARG A 29 7.15 -3.26 -7.26
C ARG A 29 7.76 -3.03 -8.65
N PHE A 30 7.09 -2.32 -9.53
CA PHE A 30 7.59 -1.98 -10.86
C PHE A 30 8.82 -1.08 -10.78
N ASP A 31 8.74 -0.03 -9.94
CA ASP A 31 9.86 0.88 -9.70
C ASP A 31 11.00 0.16 -8.99
N LYS A 32 10.69 -0.71 -8.02
CA LYS A 32 11.70 -1.55 -7.35
C LYS A 32 12.44 -2.46 -8.31
N PHE A 33 11.76 -3.12 -9.25
CA PHE A 33 12.43 -3.98 -10.24
C PHE A 33 13.36 -3.17 -11.14
N ARG A 34 12.92 -1.99 -11.63
CA ARG A 34 13.79 -1.12 -12.43
C ARG A 34 15.00 -0.68 -11.63
N TYR A 35 14.79 -0.17 -10.42
CA TYR A 35 15.86 0.25 -9.53
C TYR A 35 16.85 -0.87 -9.25
N TYR A 36 16.41 -2.06 -8.84
CA TYR A 36 17.30 -3.16 -8.51
C TYR A 36 18.12 -3.65 -9.70
N HIS A 37 17.53 -3.69 -10.89
CA HIS A 37 18.26 -4.08 -12.08
C HIS A 37 19.25 -3.00 -12.49
N GLN A 38 18.85 -1.75 -12.55
CA GLN A 38 19.71 -0.65 -12.97
C GLN A 38 20.82 -0.36 -11.96
N ASP A 39 20.47 -0.18 -10.67
CA ASP A 39 21.42 0.35 -9.68
C ASP A 39 22.22 -0.76 -8.99
N PHE A 40 21.68 -1.98 -8.85
CA PHE A 40 22.39 -3.07 -8.20
C PHE A 40 23.06 -4.05 -9.18
N LEU A 41 22.47 -4.23 -10.36
CA LEU A 41 22.96 -5.19 -11.36
C LEU A 41 23.61 -4.52 -12.59
N GLY A 42 23.40 -3.22 -12.81
CA GLY A 42 23.87 -2.52 -14.01
C GLY A 42 23.15 -2.94 -15.29
N ILE A 43 21.92 -3.46 -15.16
CA ILE A 43 21.09 -3.99 -16.26
C ILE A 43 19.88 -3.09 -16.46
N VAL A 44 19.67 -2.57 -17.66
CA VAL A 44 18.43 -1.88 -18.02
C VAL A 44 17.42 -2.91 -18.49
N ILE A 45 16.26 -2.95 -17.86
CA ILE A 45 15.14 -3.85 -18.22
C ILE A 45 13.99 -3.05 -18.84
N ASP A 46 13.33 -3.65 -19.82
CA ASP A 46 12.18 -3.07 -20.50
C ASP A 46 10.85 -3.36 -19.74
N ASP A 47 9.76 -2.80 -20.26
CA ASP A 47 8.43 -2.96 -19.66
C ASP A 47 7.94 -4.41 -19.66
N SER A 48 8.32 -5.20 -20.65
CA SER A 48 7.97 -6.61 -20.76
C SER A 48 8.65 -7.44 -19.67
N GLU A 49 9.94 -7.17 -19.43
CA GLU A 49 10.72 -7.82 -18.38
C GLU A 49 10.20 -7.45 -16.99
N VAL A 50 9.91 -6.16 -16.76
CA VAL A 50 9.29 -5.70 -15.51
C VAL A 50 7.95 -6.38 -15.27
N LYS A 51 7.12 -6.52 -16.31
CA LYS A 51 5.84 -7.23 -16.23
C LYS A 51 6.03 -8.71 -15.89
N SER A 52 7.00 -9.37 -16.52
CA SER A 52 7.35 -10.77 -16.25
C SER A 52 7.78 -10.97 -14.79
N LEU A 53 8.67 -10.12 -14.28
CA LEU A 53 9.11 -10.13 -12.88
C LEU A 53 7.93 -9.91 -11.92
N SER A 54 7.03 -8.97 -12.25
CA SER A 54 5.85 -8.71 -11.45
C SER A 54 4.92 -9.93 -11.38
N LEU A 55 4.71 -10.64 -12.49
CA LEU A 55 3.91 -11.88 -12.50
C LEU A 55 4.56 -13.00 -11.66
N LYS A 56 5.88 -13.16 -11.73
CA LYS A 56 6.61 -14.11 -10.88
C LYS A 56 6.46 -13.75 -9.40
N PHE A 57 6.60 -12.47 -9.06
CA PHE A 57 6.42 -11.96 -7.70
C PHE A 57 5.00 -12.24 -7.18
N SER A 58 3.97 -11.97 -7.99
CA SER A 58 2.57 -12.21 -7.64
C SER A 58 2.31 -13.67 -7.26
N ARG A 59 2.87 -14.61 -8.01
CA ARG A 59 2.75 -16.06 -7.70
C ARG A 59 3.34 -16.44 -6.34
N LEU A 60 4.33 -15.69 -5.87
CA LEU A 60 5.00 -15.95 -4.59
C LEU A 60 4.30 -15.31 -3.39
N VAL A 61 3.47 -14.29 -3.62
CA VAL A 61 2.96 -13.47 -2.49
C VAL A 61 1.44 -13.46 -2.33
N VAL A 62 0.65 -13.65 -3.38
CA VAL A 62 -0.81 -13.51 -3.29
C VAL A 62 -1.41 -14.39 -2.20
N ASP A 63 -1.06 -15.67 -2.16
CA ASP A 63 -1.61 -16.59 -1.16
C ASP A 63 -1.21 -16.19 0.26
N LYS A 64 0.02 -15.69 0.44
CA LYS A 64 0.51 -15.19 1.74
C LYS A 64 -0.24 -13.95 2.18
N VAL A 65 -0.50 -13.01 1.26
CA VAL A 65 -1.28 -11.80 1.56
C VAL A 65 -2.73 -12.14 1.86
N VAL A 66 -3.33 -13.05 1.09
CA VAL A 66 -4.72 -13.49 1.31
C VAL A 66 -4.89 -14.17 2.66
N SER A 67 -3.92 -14.97 3.10
CA SER A 67 -3.94 -15.70 4.38
C SER A 67 -3.39 -14.90 5.57
N SER A 68 -2.87 -13.68 5.37
CA SER A 68 -2.35 -12.86 6.46
C SER A 68 -3.47 -12.38 7.40
N ASN A 69 -3.15 -12.22 8.68
CA ASN A 69 -4.08 -11.64 9.63
C ASN A 69 -4.34 -10.16 9.31
N GLU A 70 -5.54 -9.71 9.64
CA GLU A 70 -5.87 -8.29 9.59
C GLU A 70 -5.14 -7.52 10.68
N ILE A 71 -4.91 -6.24 10.44
CA ILE A 71 -4.55 -5.29 11.50
C ILE A 71 -5.70 -5.25 12.51
N LYS A 72 -5.39 -5.38 13.79
CA LYS A 72 -6.36 -5.42 14.88
C LYS A 72 -7.36 -4.26 14.77
N GLY A 73 -8.66 -4.59 14.78
CA GLY A 73 -9.74 -3.60 14.71
C GLY A 73 -10.09 -3.14 13.28
N ALA A 74 -9.34 -3.51 12.24
CA ALA A 74 -9.59 -3.05 10.88
C ALA A 74 -11.01 -3.40 10.39
N ILE A 75 -11.46 -4.63 10.60
CA ILE A 75 -12.82 -5.05 10.20
C ILE A 75 -13.88 -4.29 10.99
N ASN A 76 -13.68 -4.06 12.30
CA ASN A 76 -14.63 -3.31 13.12
C ASN A 76 -14.74 -1.85 12.64
N PHE A 77 -13.61 -1.23 12.30
CA PHE A 77 -13.58 0.11 11.75
C PHE A 77 -14.28 0.19 10.37
N LEU A 78 -14.04 -0.77 9.49
CA LEU A 78 -14.72 -0.84 8.19
C LEU A 78 -16.25 -1.07 8.33
N GLU A 79 -16.67 -1.89 9.30
CA GLU A 79 -18.12 -2.06 9.62
C GLU A 79 -18.72 -0.77 10.17
N TYR A 80 -18.00 -0.03 11.03
CA TYR A 80 -18.42 1.29 11.49
C TYR A 80 -18.59 2.25 10.31
N CYS A 81 -17.59 2.36 9.43
CA CYS A 81 -17.66 3.19 8.24
C CYS A 81 -18.87 2.83 7.35
N ARG A 82 -19.09 1.53 7.12
CA ARG A 82 -20.21 1.04 6.32
C ARG A 82 -21.57 1.41 6.93
N LYS A 83 -21.74 1.22 8.26
CA LYS A 83 -22.98 1.58 8.98
C LYS A 83 -23.28 3.07 8.92
N ASN A 84 -22.25 3.89 8.99
CA ASN A 84 -22.35 5.35 8.96
C ASN A 84 -22.27 5.94 7.53
N LYS A 85 -22.28 5.09 6.49
CA LYS A 85 -22.24 5.48 5.08
C LYS A 85 -20.99 6.31 4.72
N ILE A 86 -19.88 6.09 5.42
CA ILE A 86 -18.59 6.71 5.13
C ILE A 86 -17.99 5.98 3.92
N ILE A 87 -17.58 6.75 2.93
CA ILE A 87 -16.94 6.21 1.73
C ILE A 87 -15.54 5.71 2.08
N CYS A 88 -15.28 4.44 1.80
CA CYS A 88 -13.96 3.85 1.97
C CYS A 88 -13.35 3.47 0.61
N ALA A 89 -12.04 3.69 0.47
CA ALA A 89 -11.28 3.33 -0.70
C ALA A 89 -9.98 2.64 -0.31
N VAL A 90 -9.49 1.73 -1.15
CA VAL A 90 -8.13 1.18 -1.05
C VAL A 90 -7.24 1.84 -2.08
N ASN A 91 -6.08 2.33 -1.64
CA ASN A 91 -5.04 2.92 -2.48
C ASN A 91 -3.69 2.28 -2.12
N SER A 92 -3.19 1.41 -2.97
CA SER A 92 -2.04 0.55 -2.69
C SER A 92 -0.98 0.61 -3.79
N ALA A 93 0.27 0.35 -3.44
CA ALA A 93 1.35 0.12 -4.41
C ALA A 93 1.28 -1.26 -5.09
N THR A 94 0.39 -2.14 -4.66
CA THR A 94 0.09 -3.42 -5.33
C THR A 94 -0.51 -3.16 -6.72
N PRO A 95 -0.16 -3.96 -7.75
CA PRO A 95 -0.83 -3.87 -9.05
C PRO A 95 -2.35 -3.97 -8.93
N GLU A 96 -3.08 -3.09 -9.62
CA GLU A 96 -4.51 -2.91 -9.39
C GLU A 96 -5.33 -4.19 -9.58
N ASP A 97 -5.05 -4.98 -10.62
CA ASP A 97 -5.77 -6.24 -10.87
C ASP A 97 -5.51 -7.28 -9.77
N GLU A 98 -4.26 -7.34 -9.27
CA GLU A 98 -3.89 -8.19 -8.15
C GLU A 98 -4.56 -7.74 -6.86
N LEU A 99 -4.59 -6.43 -6.61
CA LEU A 99 -5.24 -5.83 -5.45
C LEU A 99 -6.75 -6.16 -5.43
N LYS A 100 -7.44 -5.99 -6.56
CA LYS A 100 -8.86 -6.35 -6.70
C LYS A 100 -9.09 -7.83 -6.42
N LYS A 101 -8.22 -8.70 -6.93
CA LYS A 101 -8.29 -10.14 -6.65
C LYS A 101 -8.08 -10.46 -5.16
N ILE A 102 -7.13 -9.82 -4.49
CA ILE A 102 -6.90 -9.98 -3.05
C ILE A 102 -8.13 -9.54 -2.25
N ILE A 103 -8.68 -8.37 -2.56
CA ILE A 103 -9.89 -7.84 -1.91
C ILE A 103 -11.05 -8.84 -2.05
N GLN A 104 -11.25 -9.41 -3.24
CA GLN A 104 -12.26 -10.43 -3.51
C GLN A 104 -12.03 -11.72 -2.71
N LEU A 105 -10.83 -12.27 -2.77
CA LEU A 105 -10.50 -13.51 -2.05
C LEU A 105 -10.65 -13.35 -0.53
N ARG A 106 -10.40 -12.14 0.00
CA ARG A 106 -10.62 -11.81 1.42
C ARG A 106 -12.06 -11.41 1.75
N LYS A 107 -12.97 -11.37 0.77
CA LYS A 107 -14.39 -10.97 0.94
C LYS A 107 -14.55 -9.56 1.53
N LEU A 108 -13.68 -8.64 1.12
CA LEU A 108 -13.66 -7.26 1.61
C LEU A 108 -14.34 -6.26 0.66
N GLU A 109 -14.84 -6.69 -0.50
CA GLU A 109 -15.45 -5.82 -1.54
C GLU A 109 -16.59 -4.97 -1.00
N LYS A 110 -17.37 -5.53 -0.06
CA LYS A 110 -18.52 -4.83 0.55
C LYS A 110 -18.16 -3.55 1.31
N TYR A 111 -16.89 -3.35 1.63
CA TYR A 111 -16.43 -2.19 2.39
C TYR A 111 -15.91 -1.07 1.50
N PHE A 112 -15.43 -1.37 0.30
CA PHE A 112 -14.69 -0.41 -0.51
C PHE A 112 -15.45 -0.03 -1.79
N GLN A 113 -15.74 1.26 -1.94
CA GLN A 113 -16.35 1.82 -3.15
C GLN A 113 -15.32 1.97 -4.28
N PHE A 114 -14.06 2.14 -3.93
CA PHE A 114 -12.97 2.30 -4.89
C PHE A 114 -11.78 1.44 -4.47
N THR A 115 -11.13 0.82 -5.45
CA THR A 115 -9.92 0.03 -5.27
C THR A 115 -8.94 0.43 -6.37
N TYR A 116 -7.88 1.13 -6.00
CA TYR A 116 -6.85 1.61 -6.91
C TYR A 116 -5.46 1.13 -6.49
N GLY A 117 -4.70 0.70 -7.50
CA GLY A 117 -3.35 0.18 -7.34
C GLY A 117 -2.36 0.80 -8.32
N SER A 118 -1.14 0.27 -8.35
CA SER A 118 -0.16 0.63 -9.38
C SER A 118 -0.58 0.11 -10.76
N PRO A 119 -0.13 0.76 -11.88
CA PRO A 119 1.00 1.68 -11.94
C PRO A 119 0.67 3.14 -11.57
N SER A 120 -0.59 3.52 -11.40
CA SER A 120 -0.91 4.89 -10.96
C SER A 120 -0.32 5.16 -9.58
N SER A 121 0.19 6.37 -9.38
CA SER A 121 0.70 6.80 -8.09
C SER A 121 -0.42 6.95 -7.06
N LYS A 122 -0.07 6.94 -5.77
CA LYS A 122 -1.05 7.15 -4.69
C LYS A 122 -1.71 8.53 -4.79
N VAL A 123 -0.98 9.55 -5.20
CA VAL A 123 -1.52 10.92 -5.41
C VAL A 123 -2.55 10.92 -6.54
N GLU A 124 -2.23 10.36 -7.70
CA GLU A 124 -3.19 10.24 -8.82
C GLU A 124 -4.45 9.49 -8.42
N ASN A 125 -4.30 8.43 -7.63
CA ASN A 125 -5.42 7.64 -7.15
C ASN A 125 -6.31 8.42 -6.17
N ILE A 126 -5.72 9.20 -5.25
CA ILE A 126 -6.45 10.11 -4.35
C ILE A 126 -7.25 11.13 -5.17
N GLU A 127 -6.62 11.76 -6.17
CA GLU A 127 -7.30 12.73 -7.05
C GLU A 127 -8.49 12.09 -7.80
N LYS A 128 -8.32 10.86 -8.30
CA LYS A 128 -9.42 10.12 -8.94
C LYS A 128 -10.59 9.88 -7.98
N ILE A 129 -10.30 9.55 -6.70
CA ILE A 129 -11.34 9.31 -5.67
C ILE A 129 -12.06 10.61 -5.36
N LEU A 130 -11.34 11.69 -5.06
CA LEU A 130 -11.90 13.01 -4.75
C LEU A 130 -12.81 13.52 -5.88
N ASN A 131 -12.33 13.42 -7.13
CA ASN A 131 -13.10 13.83 -8.29
C ASN A 131 -14.40 13.01 -8.49
N LYS A 132 -14.35 11.70 -8.24
CA LYS A 132 -15.54 10.83 -8.38
C LYS A 132 -16.54 11.04 -7.25
N THR A 133 -16.09 11.30 -6.05
CA THR A 133 -16.94 11.49 -4.87
C THR A 133 -17.43 12.92 -4.74
N ARG A 134 -16.76 13.90 -5.36
CA ARG A 134 -16.97 15.34 -5.20
C ARG A 134 -16.84 15.80 -3.74
N LEU A 135 -16.05 15.08 -2.94
CA LEU A 135 -15.78 15.44 -1.55
C LEU A 135 -14.71 16.54 -1.50
N ASP A 136 -14.87 17.44 -0.55
CA ASP A 136 -13.80 18.38 -0.20
C ASP A 136 -12.62 17.64 0.43
N ARG A 137 -11.41 18.15 0.20
CA ARG A 137 -10.18 17.56 0.76
C ARG A 137 -10.19 17.49 2.29
N SER A 138 -10.77 18.49 2.95
CA SER A 138 -10.94 18.52 4.41
C SER A 138 -11.87 17.44 4.98
N GLY A 139 -12.65 16.77 4.14
CA GLY A 139 -13.50 15.64 4.51
C GLY A 139 -12.86 14.28 4.22
N ALA A 140 -11.59 14.25 3.83
CA ALA A 140 -10.89 13.02 3.46
C ALA A 140 -9.67 12.77 4.36
N VAL A 141 -9.48 11.53 4.79
CA VAL A 141 -8.32 11.09 5.57
C VAL A 141 -7.69 9.86 4.92
N PHE A 142 -6.36 9.82 4.88
CA PHE A 142 -5.60 8.68 4.41
C PHE A 142 -4.96 7.95 5.59
N PHE A 143 -5.29 6.67 5.72
CA PHE A 143 -4.67 5.77 6.70
C PHE A 143 -3.53 5.03 6.04
N GLY A 144 -2.34 5.04 6.64
CA GLY A 144 -1.18 4.38 6.05
C GLY A 144 -0.11 4.00 7.07
N ASP A 145 0.79 3.07 6.67
CA ASP A 145 1.87 2.56 7.49
C ASP A 145 3.26 3.04 7.03
N ALA A 146 3.35 3.64 5.84
CA ALA A 146 4.60 3.99 5.20
C ALA A 146 4.74 5.52 4.97
N GLU A 147 5.98 5.96 4.88
CA GLU A 147 6.33 7.36 4.61
C GLU A 147 5.73 7.87 3.28
N ASN A 148 5.65 6.99 2.27
CA ASN A 148 5.01 7.31 0.99
C ASN A 148 3.50 7.56 1.11
N ASP A 149 2.82 6.97 2.10
CA ASP A 149 1.40 7.26 2.39
C ASP A 149 1.24 8.66 2.94
N PHE A 150 2.09 9.02 3.91
CA PHE A 150 2.12 10.36 4.47
C PHE A 150 2.38 11.42 3.38
N TYR A 151 3.40 11.23 2.52
CA TYR A 151 3.66 12.17 1.44
C TYR A 151 2.55 12.24 0.41
N ALA A 152 1.89 11.11 0.10
CA ALA A 152 0.75 11.11 -0.81
C ALA A 152 -0.43 11.93 -0.25
N ALA A 153 -0.77 11.74 1.02
CA ALA A 153 -1.79 12.54 1.69
C ALA A 153 -1.44 14.03 1.70
N LYS A 154 -0.21 14.36 2.11
CA LYS A 154 0.30 15.75 2.18
C LYS A 154 0.26 16.43 0.82
N LEU A 155 0.73 15.79 -0.25
CA LEU A 155 0.72 16.34 -1.61
C LEU A 155 -0.71 16.49 -2.14
N SER A 156 -1.63 15.64 -1.73
CA SER A 156 -3.04 15.73 -2.09
C SER A 156 -3.84 16.69 -1.21
N GLY A 157 -3.24 17.28 -0.16
CA GLY A 157 -3.90 18.21 0.74
C GLY A 157 -5.04 17.58 1.56
N ILE A 158 -4.92 16.31 1.94
CA ILE A 158 -5.86 15.58 2.80
C ILE A 158 -5.18 15.19 4.11
N ASP A 159 -5.97 14.89 5.13
CA ASP A 159 -5.45 14.46 6.43
C ASP A 159 -4.79 13.08 6.34
N PHE A 160 -3.85 12.83 7.24
CA PHE A 160 -3.14 11.56 7.37
C PHE A 160 -3.17 11.06 8.81
N ILE A 161 -3.49 9.78 8.97
CA ILE A 161 -3.38 9.06 10.25
C ILE A 161 -2.51 7.82 10.03
N GLY A 162 -1.46 7.69 10.83
CA GLY A 162 -0.57 6.54 10.80
C GLY A 162 -1.21 5.32 11.50
N ILE A 163 -1.23 4.16 10.82
CA ILE A 163 -1.62 2.88 11.44
C ILE A 163 -0.42 1.93 11.36
N ASN A 164 0.12 1.53 12.50
CA ASN A 164 1.37 0.78 12.58
C ASN A 164 2.49 1.46 11.76
N TYR A 165 2.55 2.78 11.87
CA TYR A 165 3.40 3.61 11.01
C TYR A 165 4.89 3.38 11.30
N LEU A 166 5.65 3.08 10.24
CA LEU A 166 7.07 2.76 10.28
C LEU A 166 7.97 3.89 9.73
N GLY A 167 7.37 5.00 9.29
CA GLY A 167 8.10 6.13 8.73
C GLY A 167 8.78 7.01 9.79
N LYS A 168 9.61 7.94 9.32
CA LYS A 168 10.27 8.95 10.15
C LYS A 168 9.24 9.93 10.71
N ASN A 169 9.55 10.54 11.87
CA ASN A 169 8.69 11.53 12.54
C ASN A 169 7.34 10.97 13.06
N LYS A 170 7.28 9.69 13.42
CA LYS A 170 6.08 9.07 14.01
C LYS A 170 5.52 9.91 15.19
N GLU A 171 6.39 10.47 16.04
CA GLU A 171 6.02 11.29 17.19
C GLU A 171 5.37 12.63 16.87
N LYS A 172 5.41 13.06 15.60
CA LYS A 172 4.79 14.31 15.11
C LYS A 172 3.49 14.10 14.37
N LEU A 173 3.05 12.84 14.25
CA LEU A 173 1.86 12.46 13.51
C LEU A 173 0.81 11.91 14.46
N ASP A 174 -0.45 12.06 14.07
CA ASP A 174 -1.51 11.25 14.63
C ASP A 174 -1.31 9.80 14.17
N ALA A 175 -0.81 8.95 15.07
CA ALA A 175 -0.43 7.60 14.74
C ALA A 175 -0.82 6.62 15.87
N HIS A 176 -1.40 5.49 15.47
CA HIS A 176 -1.87 4.43 16.33
C HIS A 176 -1.25 3.09 15.93
N ASP A 177 -1.05 2.18 16.86
CA ASP A 177 -0.50 0.87 16.55
C ASP A 177 -1.51 -0.01 15.77
N ASN A 178 -2.81 0.27 15.93
CA ASN A 178 -3.86 -0.47 15.23
C ASN A 178 -5.21 0.28 15.25
N PHE A 179 -6.19 -0.22 14.50
CA PHE A 179 -7.53 0.40 14.42
C PHE A 179 -8.35 0.29 15.72
N SER A 180 -8.09 -0.68 16.60
CA SER A 180 -8.78 -0.71 17.89
C SER A 180 -8.35 0.44 18.80
N GLU A 181 -7.09 0.82 18.75
CA GLU A 181 -6.55 1.97 19.49
C GLU A 181 -7.13 3.28 18.91
N LEU A 182 -7.09 3.44 17.58
CA LEU A 182 -7.72 4.57 16.89
C LEU A 182 -9.19 4.75 17.31
N MET A 183 -9.98 3.68 17.24
CA MET A 183 -11.41 3.72 17.58
C MET A 183 -11.64 4.11 19.05
N SER A 184 -10.78 3.64 19.95
CA SER A 184 -10.85 4.02 21.37
C SER A 184 -10.47 5.49 21.58
N HIS A 185 -9.48 5.99 20.86
CA HIS A 185 -9.01 7.37 20.95
C HIS A 185 -10.11 8.36 20.52
N TYR A 186 -10.76 8.10 19.39
CA TYR A 186 -11.80 8.97 18.82
C TYR A 186 -13.22 8.62 19.27
N GLN A 187 -13.41 7.64 20.14
CA GLN A 187 -14.71 7.22 20.71
C GLN A 187 -15.75 6.85 19.63
N PHE A 188 -15.32 6.10 18.61
CA PHE A 188 -16.19 5.58 17.54
C PHE A 188 -17.14 4.49 18.02
#